data_20a3427ba6f027b8f309fc51182ab6d8
#
_entry.id   20a3427ba6f027b8f309fc51182ab6d8
#
_cell.length_a   1.000
_cell.length_b   1.000
_cell.length_c   1.000
_cell.angle_alpha   90.00
_cell.angle_beta   90.00
_cell.angle_gamma   90.00
#
_symmetry.space_group_name_H-M   'P 1'
#
loop_
_entity.id
_entity.type
_entity.pdbx_description
1 polymer ?
#
loop_
_entity_poly.entity_id
_entity_poly.type
_entity_poly.pdbx_seq_one_letter_code
_entity_poly.pdbx_strand_id
1 'polypeptide(L)'
;MNIDELRKKPHLSASSVNDYIDCGLQYKFGRVDNLPREYSPDTMEYGSAIHRTLADFYQEKMVGNTLSLPDIQALFEKHWKQAAQVIPYLRYSTGKNFTILLNEGKELLKAYYENVSDEGFTTIAIEEPVGFYINGLDVPIVGYIDLMEEDDSGTLIITDWKTSGKAYSLTDINTNMQLTIYQMAMKAMGHTGEILLKLDVLIKTKQPKFEPYYTSRTQEDEKRVIKKIQAVWQGIQKGVFIPNDTSWKCYGCVYKTYCNNYFLEEAI
;
A
#
# COMPACT_ATOMS: atom_id res chain seq x y z
N MET A 1 15.61 -12.13 -8.27
CA MET A 1 16.33 -11.67 -7.04
C MET A 1 15.48 -12.08 -5.85
N ASN A 2 16.05 -12.68 -4.77
CA ASN A 2 15.22 -13.11 -3.65
C ASN A 2 14.87 -11.90 -2.76
N ILE A 3 13.60 -11.52 -2.71
CA ILE A 3 13.12 -10.35 -1.96
C ILE A 3 13.34 -10.51 -0.45
N ASP A 4 13.23 -11.72 0.10
CA ASP A 4 13.44 -11.96 1.53
C ASP A 4 14.88 -11.67 1.95
N GLU A 5 15.84 -11.92 1.07
CA GLU A 5 17.24 -11.55 1.27
C GLU A 5 17.45 -10.03 1.21
N LEU A 6 16.74 -9.34 0.30
CA LEU A 6 16.82 -7.88 0.20
C LEU A 6 16.20 -7.20 1.42
N ARG A 7 15.12 -7.75 1.96
CA ARG A 7 14.42 -7.18 3.13
C ARG A 7 15.18 -7.36 4.45
N LYS A 8 16.11 -8.30 4.52
CA LYS A 8 16.99 -8.45 5.70
C LYS A 8 18.05 -7.34 5.80
N LYS A 9 18.29 -6.62 4.72
CA LYS A 9 19.23 -5.50 4.64
C LYS A 9 18.50 -4.16 4.67
N PRO A 10 19.19 -3.04 4.91
CA PRO A 10 18.61 -1.72 4.69
C PRO A 10 18.02 -1.63 3.27
N HIS A 11 16.77 -1.22 3.17
CA HIS A 11 16.04 -1.11 1.90
C HIS A 11 15.00 0.02 1.98
N LEU A 12 14.53 0.48 0.85
CA LEU A 12 13.41 1.40 0.75
C LEU A 12 12.22 0.74 0.06
N SER A 13 11.04 1.25 0.30
CA SER A 13 9.78 0.90 -0.38
C SER A 13 8.98 2.17 -0.62
N ALA A 14 7.95 2.11 -1.47
CA ALA A 14 7.05 3.24 -1.67
C ALA A 14 6.48 3.76 -0.33
N SER A 15 6.05 2.85 0.56
CA SER A 15 5.54 3.23 1.87
C SER A 15 6.60 3.85 2.76
N SER A 16 7.83 3.33 2.79
CA SER A 16 8.90 3.88 3.62
C SER A 16 9.32 5.28 3.18
N VAL A 17 9.37 5.52 1.87
CA VAL A 17 9.64 6.86 1.32
C VAL A 17 8.52 7.84 1.68
N ASN A 18 7.26 7.40 1.56
CA ASN A 18 6.11 8.23 1.97
C ASN A 18 6.11 8.50 3.48
N ASP A 19 6.41 7.49 4.33
CA ASP A 19 6.52 7.68 5.78
C ASP A 19 7.54 8.77 6.14
N TYR A 20 8.71 8.77 5.48
CA TYR A 20 9.75 9.78 5.70
C TYR A 20 9.30 11.18 5.26
N ILE A 21 8.63 11.28 4.10
CA ILE A 21 8.11 12.56 3.57
C ILE A 21 6.97 13.08 4.45
N ASP A 22 6.10 12.19 4.91
CA ASP A 22 4.97 12.55 5.78
C ASP A 22 5.45 13.05 7.15
N CYS A 23 6.43 12.39 7.76
CA CYS A 23 7.06 12.79 9.00
C CYS A 23 8.39 12.03 9.21
N GLY A 24 9.53 12.72 9.05
CA GLY A 24 10.85 12.12 9.24
C GLY A 24 11.02 11.50 10.63
N LEU A 25 10.48 12.12 11.68
CA LEU A 25 10.58 11.60 13.04
C LEU A 25 9.76 10.33 13.24
N GLN A 26 8.56 10.22 12.64
CA GLN A 26 7.78 8.97 12.63
C GLN A 26 8.55 7.85 11.91
N TYR A 27 9.18 8.16 10.78
CA TYR A 27 10.05 7.21 10.07
C TYR A 27 11.19 6.73 10.97
N LYS A 28 11.88 7.66 11.66
CA LYS A 28 12.97 7.34 12.59
C LYS A 28 12.50 6.33 13.65
N PHE A 29 11.44 6.64 14.39
CA PHE A 29 10.95 5.77 15.44
C PHE A 29 10.58 4.36 14.94
N GLY A 30 9.88 4.27 13.81
CA GLY A 30 9.39 2.99 13.33
C GLY A 30 10.40 2.15 12.54
N ARG A 31 11.36 2.80 11.84
CA ARG A 31 12.22 2.09 10.88
C ARG A 31 13.71 2.16 11.19
N VAL A 32 14.14 3.13 11.95
CA VAL A 32 15.54 3.26 12.40
C VAL A 32 15.69 2.72 13.82
N ASP A 33 14.88 3.25 14.74
CA ASP A 33 14.93 2.88 16.15
C ASP A 33 14.14 1.60 16.47
N ASN A 34 13.29 1.13 15.53
CA ASN A 34 12.42 -0.06 15.67
C ASN A 34 11.56 -0.02 16.93
N LEU A 35 11.06 1.17 17.30
CA LEU A 35 10.20 1.29 18.46
C LEU A 35 8.84 0.61 18.22
N PRO A 36 8.25 -0.03 19.22
CA PRO A 36 6.93 -0.61 19.09
C PRO A 36 5.87 0.47 18.89
N ARG A 37 4.89 0.19 18.05
CA ARG A 37 3.71 1.06 17.92
C ARG A 37 2.90 1.01 19.21
N GLU A 38 2.34 2.15 19.61
CA GLU A 38 1.47 2.23 20.77
C GLU A 38 0.15 1.48 20.56
N TYR A 39 -0.31 1.39 19.30
CA TYR A 39 -1.51 0.67 18.87
C TYR A 39 -1.49 0.41 17.37
N SER A 40 -2.36 -0.46 16.88
CA SER A 40 -2.60 -0.61 15.45
C SER A 40 -3.89 0.12 15.05
N PRO A 41 -3.86 1.07 14.10
CA PRO A 41 -5.07 1.74 13.63
C PRO A 41 -6.00 0.76 12.88
N ASP A 42 -7.30 0.85 13.14
CA ASP A 42 -8.31 0.05 12.44
C ASP A 42 -8.24 0.22 10.91
N THR A 43 -7.94 1.43 10.45
CA THR A 43 -7.82 1.73 9.01
C THR A 43 -6.71 0.94 8.32
N MET A 44 -5.61 0.68 9.01
CA MET A 44 -4.49 -0.10 8.49
C MET A 44 -4.86 -1.60 8.43
N GLU A 45 -5.37 -2.14 9.53
CA GLU A 45 -5.73 -3.56 9.61
C GLU A 45 -6.91 -3.90 8.71
N TYR A 46 -7.86 -2.97 8.58
CA TYR A 46 -8.99 -3.11 7.66
C TYR A 46 -8.52 -3.14 6.19
N GLY A 47 -7.62 -2.23 5.81
CA GLY A 47 -7.01 -2.26 4.48
C GLY A 47 -6.31 -3.58 4.20
N SER A 48 -5.50 -4.06 5.15
CA SER A 48 -4.81 -5.35 5.04
C SER A 48 -5.78 -6.54 4.91
N ALA A 49 -6.91 -6.51 5.63
CA ALA A 49 -7.93 -7.57 5.50
C ALA A 49 -8.61 -7.55 4.12
N ILE A 50 -8.89 -6.38 3.56
CA ILE A 50 -9.42 -6.24 2.19
C ILE A 50 -8.40 -6.78 1.17
N HIS A 51 -7.12 -6.37 1.24
CA HIS A 51 -6.07 -6.85 0.33
C HIS A 51 -5.94 -8.38 0.36
N ARG A 52 -5.88 -8.99 1.55
CA ARG A 52 -5.83 -10.46 1.69
C ARG A 52 -7.05 -11.14 1.06
N THR A 53 -8.23 -10.55 1.24
CA THR A 53 -9.46 -11.09 0.66
C THR A 53 -9.44 -11.05 -0.85
N LEU A 54 -8.97 -9.94 -1.44
CA LEU A 54 -8.84 -9.81 -2.89
C LEU A 54 -7.73 -10.72 -3.44
N ALA A 55 -6.63 -10.87 -2.70
CA ALA A 55 -5.58 -11.81 -3.06
C ALA A 55 -6.09 -13.25 -3.10
N ASP A 56 -6.82 -13.69 -2.06
CA ASP A 56 -7.44 -15.03 -2.05
C ASP A 56 -8.45 -15.19 -3.21
N PHE A 57 -9.26 -14.16 -3.50
CA PHE A 57 -10.21 -14.17 -4.62
C PHE A 57 -9.52 -14.41 -5.95
N TYR A 58 -8.45 -13.67 -6.25
CA TYR A 58 -7.71 -13.83 -7.49
C TYR A 58 -6.89 -15.13 -7.52
N GLN A 59 -6.42 -15.62 -6.35
CA GLN A 59 -5.74 -16.90 -6.26
C GLN A 59 -6.66 -18.06 -6.67
N GLU A 60 -7.90 -18.05 -6.19
CA GLU A 60 -8.91 -19.03 -6.58
C GLU A 60 -9.25 -18.95 -8.08
N LYS A 61 -9.37 -17.72 -8.60
CA LYS A 61 -9.59 -17.47 -10.02
C LYS A 61 -8.45 -18.03 -10.89
N MET A 62 -7.18 -17.87 -10.48
CA MET A 62 -6.01 -18.42 -11.19
C MET A 62 -6.04 -19.93 -11.31
N VAL A 63 -6.59 -20.65 -10.33
CA VAL A 63 -6.73 -22.12 -10.36
C VAL A 63 -8.06 -22.57 -10.97
N GLY A 64 -8.82 -21.66 -11.57
CA GLY A 64 -10.08 -21.96 -12.28
C GLY A 64 -11.31 -22.04 -11.39
N ASN A 65 -11.22 -21.66 -10.12
CA ASN A 65 -12.37 -21.62 -9.22
C ASN A 65 -13.07 -20.26 -9.30
N THR A 66 -14.39 -20.27 -9.26
CA THR A 66 -15.21 -19.05 -9.19
C THR A 66 -15.81 -18.93 -7.80
N LEU A 67 -15.36 -17.94 -7.04
CA LEU A 67 -15.94 -17.64 -5.73
C LEU A 67 -17.24 -16.84 -5.91
N SER A 68 -18.26 -17.22 -5.14
CA SER A 68 -19.48 -16.42 -5.03
C SER A 68 -19.29 -15.22 -4.10
N LEU A 69 -20.16 -14.23 -4.16
CA LEU A 69 -20.14 -13.09 -3.23
C LEU A 69 -20.18 -13.55 -1.75
N PRO A 70 -21.03 -14.51 -1.34
CA PRO A 70 -20.98 -15.04 0.03
C PRO A 70 -19.63 -15.62 0.42
N ASP A 71 -18.91 -16.30 -0.49
CA ASP A 71 -17.59 -16.86 -0.22
C ASP A 71 -16.56 -15.76 0.04
N ILE A 72 -16.55 -14.71 -0.78
CA ILE A 72 -15.66 -13.55 -0.60
C ILE A 72 -15.95 -12.83 0.71
N GLN A 73 -17.23 -12.66 1.07
CA GLN A 73 -17.61 -12.05 2.34
C GLN A 73 -17.22 -12.92 3.54
N ALA A 74 -17.22 -14.24 3.41
CA ALA A 74 -16.75 -15.16 4.44
C ALA A 74 -15.21 -15.11 4.59
N LEU A 75 -14.47 -15.02 3.49
CA LEU A 75 -13.02 -14.79 3.50
C LEU A 75 -12.68 -13.48 4.22
N PHE A 76 -13.37 -12.40 3.89
CA PHE A 76 -13.16 -11.12 4.57
C PHE A 76 -13.44 -11.21 6.08
N GLU A 77 -14.52 -11.87 6.47
CA GLU A 77 -14.83 -12.06 7.89
C GLU A 77 -13.71 -12.82 8.61
N LYS A 78 -13.15 -13.87 7.98
CA LYS A 78 -11.99 -14.61 8.49
C LYS A 78 -10.77 -13.69 8.65
N HIS A 79 -10.40 -12.93 7.62
CA HIS A 79 -9.25 -12.03 7.66
C HIS A 79 -9.44 -10.88 8.63
N TRP A 80 -10.64 -10.32 8.72
CA TRP A 80 -10.94 -9.25 9.67
C TRP A 80 -10.91 -9.73 11.13
N LYS A 81 -11.41 -10.94 11.41
CA LYS A 81 -11.26 -11.58 12.73
C LYS A 81 -9.81 -11.74 13.12
N GLN A 82 -8.96 -12.17 12.20
CA GLN A 82 -7.51 -12.31 12.43
C GLN A 82 -6.85 -10.95 12.66
N ALA A 83 -7.16 -9.96 11.81
CA ALA A 83 -6.62 -8.62 11.92
C ALA A 83 -7.01 -7.92 13.23
N ALA A 84 -8.22 -8.18 13.76
CA ALA A 84 -8.68 -7.62 15.02
C ALA A 84 -7.97 -8.19 16.28
N GLN A 85 -7.16 -9.24 16.13
CA GLN A 85 -6.39 -9.87 17.20
C GLN A 85 -4.93 -9.39 17.27
N VAL A 86 -4.58 -8.32 16.52
CA VAL A 86 -3.20 -7.79 16.52
C VAL A 86 -2.74 -7.28 17.88
N ILE A 87 -1.43 -7.31 18.07
CA ILE A 87 -0.74 -6.78 19.25
C ILE A 87 -0.03 -5.47 18.85
N PRO A 88 -0.03 -4.41 19.66
CA PRO A 88 -0.50 -4.38 21.06
C PRO A 88 -2.01 -4.40 21.23
N TYR A 89 -2.77 -3.69 20.43
CA TYR A 89 -4.23 -3.74 20.35
C TYR A 89 -4.74 -2.92 19.16
N LEU A 90 -5.92 -3.26 18.67
CA LEU A 90 -6.60 -2.53 17.63
C LEU A 90 -7.31 -1.31 18.20
N ARG A 91 -6.94 -0.11 17.71
CA ARG A 91 -7.63 1.13 18.06
C ARG A 91 -8.64 1.49 16.97
N TYR A 92 -9.91 1.48 17.35
CA TYR A 92 -10.98 1.87 16.42
C TYR A 92 -11.09 3.38 16.29
N SER A 93 -11.34 3.84 15.07
CA SER A 93 -11.71 5.22 14.75
C SER A 93 -13.03 5.59 15.45
N THR A 94 -13.25 6.88 15.70
CA THR A 94 -14.46 7.37 16.36
C THR A 94 -15.72 6.84 15.70
N GLY A 95 -16.61 6.24 16.49
CA GLY A 95 -17.87 5.65 16.03
C GLY A 95 -17.72 4.32 15.27
N LYS A 96 -16.52 3.71 15.25
CA LYS A 96 -16.27 2.40 14.66
C LYS A 96 -16.09 1.33 15.74
N ASN A 97 -16.37 0.10 15.37
CA ASN A 97 -16.11 -1.10 16.14
C ASN A 97 -15.98 -2.30 15.18
N PHE A 98 -15.69 -3.47 15.71
CA PHE A 98 -15.51 -4.68 14.93
C PHE A 98 -16.70 -4.97 14.00
N THR A 99 -17.93 -4.93 14.52
CA THR A 99 -19.15 -5.30 13.77
C THR A 99 -19.48 -4.29 12.68
N ILE A 100 -19.33 -3.00 12.97
CA ILE A 100 -19.54 -1.94 11.96
C ILE A 100 -18.59 -2.11 10.81
N LEU A 101 -17.29 -2.28 11.08
CA LEU A 101 -16.29 -2.45 10.04
C LEU A 101 -16.44 -3.77 9.28
N LEU A 102 -16.85 -4.85 9.95
CA LEU A 102 -17.19 -6.11 9.29
C LEU A 102 -18.28 -5.92 8.24
N ASN A 103 -19.38 -5.25 8.62
CA ASN A 103 -20.49 -5.03 7.70
C ASN A 103 -20.10 -4.08 6.55
N GLU A 104 -19.39 -2.99 6.86
CA GLU A 104 -18.86 -2.06 5.84
C GLU A 104 -17.94 -2.77 4.85
N GLY A 105 -17.09 -3.70 5.30
CA GLY A 105 -16.20 -4.46 4.43
C GLY A 105 -16.95 -5.42 3.52
N LYS A 106 -17.98 -6.08 4.03
CA LYS A 106 -18.84 -6.95 3.21
C LYS A 106 -19.55 -6.16 2.09
N GLU A 107 -20.08 -4.97 2.40
CA GLU A 107 -20.71 -4.11 1.40
C GLU A 107 -19.69 -3.52 0.41
N LEU A 108 -18.49 -3.20 0.87
CA LEU A 108 -17.41 -2.70 0.02
C LEU A 108 -16.94 -3.76 -0.99
N LEU A 109 -16.77 -5.00 -0.54
CA LEU A 109 -16.43 -6.14 -1.39
C LEU A 109 -17.57 -6.51 -2.34
N LYS A 110 -18.83 -6.34 -1.94
CA LYS A 110 -19.97 -6.47 -2.84
C LYS A 110 -19.87 -5.45 -3.98
N ALA A 111 -19.62 -4.17 -3.68
CA ALA A 111 -19.44 -3.14 -4.69
C ALA A 111 -18.28 -3.45 -5.65
N TYR A 112 -17.19 -4.03 -5.15
CA TYR A 112 -16.09 -4.52 -5.98
C TYR A 112 -16.53 -5.67 -6.88
N TYR A 113 -17.08 -6.73 -6.31
CA TYR A 113 -17.49 -7.96 -7.00
C TYR A 113 -18.50 -7.72 -8.12
N GLU A 114 -19.46 -6.82 -7.91
CA GLU A 114 -20.51 -6.49 -8.89
C GLU A 114 -20.03 -5.58 -10.04
N ASN A 115 -18.87 -4.92 -9.89
CA ASN A 115 -18.42 -3.91 -10.85
C ASN A 115 -17.00 -4.15 -11.37
N VAL A 116 -16.26 -5.12 -10.86
CA VAL A 116 -14.95 -5.48 -11.43
C VAL A 116 -15.18 -6.15 -12.78
N SER A 117 -14.47 -5.69 -13.81
CA SER A 117 -14.49 -6.35 -15.11
C SER A 117 -13.42 -7.42 -15.15
N ASP A 118 -13.82 -8.62 -15.53
CA ASP A 118 -12.93 -9.77 -15.71
C ASP A 118 -12.72 -10.11 -17.18
N GLU A 119 -13.46 -9.45 -18.10
CA GLU A 119 -13.41 -9.75 -19.53
C GLU A 119 -12.11 -9.22 -20.13
N GLY A 120 -11.41 -10.10 -20.85
CA GLY A 120 -10.19 -9.74 -21.58
C GLY A 120 -8.92 -9.64 -20.74
N PHE A 121 -8.95 -10.08 -19.45
CA PHE A 121 -7.78 -10.07 -18.59
C PHE A 121 -7.44 -11.45 -18.04
N THR A 122 -6.18 -11.83 -18.18
CA THR A 122 -5.61 -13.05 -17.58
C THR A 122 -4.75 -12.67 -16.38
N THR A 123 -5.09 -13.17 -15.20
CA THR A 123 -4.27 -12.99 -13.98
C THR A 123 -2.97 -13.77 -14.12
N ILE A 124 -1.82 -13.09 -14.00
CA ILE A 124 -0.49 -13.68 -14.09
C ILE A 124 0.21 -13.81 -12.75
N ALA A 125 0.02 -12.87 -11.84
CA ALA A 125 0.61 -12.92 -10.51
C ALA A 125 -0.21 -12.13 -9.48
N ILE A 126 -0.09 -12.52 -8.22
CA ILE A 126 -0.78 -11.90 -7.07
C ILE A 126 0.27 -11.76 -5.96
N GLU A 127 0.30 -10.59 -5.30
CA GLU A 127 1.29 -10.27 -4.26
C GLU A 127 2.73 -10.53 -4.76
N GLU A 128 2.99 -10.13 -6.03
CA GLU A 128 4.27 -10.39 -6.69
C GLU A 128 5.40 -9.59 -6.05
N PRO A 129 6.41 -10.27 -5.48
CA PRO A 129 7.55 -9.60 -4.89
C PRO A 129 8.44 -8.95 -5.95
N VAL A 130 8.73 -7.67 -5.79
CA VAL A 130 9.62 -6.93 -6.70
C VAL A 130 10.76 -6.27 -5.94
N GLY A 131 11.95 -6.25 -6.57
CA GLY A 131 13.12 -5.60 -6.01
C GLY A 131 14.12 -5.20 -7.07
N PHE A 132 14.65 -3.98 -6.98
CA PHE A 132 15.62 -3.44 -7.93
C PHE A 132 16.49 -2.37 -7.30
N TYR A 133 17.59 -2.03 -7.98
CA TYR A 133 18.49 -0.94 -7.58
C TYR A 133 18.33 0.26 -8.49
N ILE A 134 18.42 1.44 -7.91
CA ILE A 134 18.47 2.71 -8.63
C ILE A 134 19.92 3.18 -8.66
N ASN A 135 20.41 3.63 -9.80
CA ASN A 135 21.77 4.17 -9.93
C ASN A 135 22.00 5.31 -8.92
N GLY A 136 23.09 5.19 -8.16
CA GLY A 136 23.44 6.15 -7.11
C GLY A 136 22.74 5.90 -5.77
N LEU A 137 22.01 4.79 -5.62
CA LEU A 137 21.58 4.28 -4.32
C LEU A 137 22.36 3.00 -3.97
N ASP A 138 22.78 2.91 -2.73
CA ASP A 138 23.45 1.74 -2.14
C ASP A 138 22.48 0.74 -1.49
N VAL A 139 21.19 1.03 -1.56
CA VAL A 139 20.12 0.18 -1.04
C VAL A 139 19.10 -0.17 -2.13
N PRO A 140 18.49 -1.36 -2.10
CA PRO A 140 17.44 -1.72 -3.03
C PRO A 140 16.12 -1.03 -2.71
N ILE A 141 15.29 -0.89 -3.74
CA ILE A 141 13.86 -0.61 -3.61
C ILE A 141 13.14 -1.95 -3.66
N VAL A 142 12.24 -2.20 -2.70
CA VAL A 142 11.47 -3.44 -2.62
C VAL A 142 9.98 -3.14 -2.49
N GLY A 143 9.14 -4.07 -2.94
CA GLY A 143 7.69 -3.96 -2.85
C GLY A 143 6.99 -5.26 -3.18
N TYR A 144 5.66 -5.23 -3.09
CA TYR A 144 4.77 -6.26 -3.59
C TYR A 144 3.75 -5.59 -4.49
N ILE A 145 3.56 -6.15 -5.68
CA ILE A 145 2.49 -5.74 -6.59
C ILE A 145 1.27 -6.58 -6.23
N ASP A 146 0.16 -5.91 -5.90
CA ASP A 146 -1.04 -6.60 -5.42
C ASP A 146 -1.60 -7.57 -6.46
N LEU A 147 -1.71 -7.12 -7.73
CA LEU A 147 -2.23 -7.92 -8.83
C LEU A 147 -1.54 -7.57 -10.14
N MET A 148 -1.17 -8.59 -10.90
CA MET A 148 -0.67 -8.46 -12.26
C MET A 148 -1.55 -9.26 -13.21
N GLU A 149 -1.99 -8.60 -14.26
CA GLU A 149 -2.83 -9.16 -15.31
C GLU A 149 -2.23 -8.86 -16.68
N GLU A 150 -2.62 -9.62 -17.69
CA GLU A 150 -2.28 -9.37 -19.09
C GLU A 150 -3.55 -9.34 -19.90
N ASP A 151 -3.68 -8.35 -20.78
CA ASP A 151 -4.81 -8.29 -21.72
C ASP A 151 -4.54 -9.11 -22.99
N ASP A 152 -5.54 -9.24 -23.85
CA ASP A 152 -5.46 -10.00 -25.10
C ASP A 152 -4.42 -9.43 -26.09
N SER A 153 -3.94 -8.21 -25.89
CA SER A 153 -2.87 -7.59 -26.70
C SER A 153 -1.46 -7.83 -26.15
N GLY A 154 -1.32 -8.43 -24.98
CA GLY A 154 -0.07 -8.64 -24.28
C GLY A 154 0.37 -7.43 -23.46
N THR A 155 -0.52 -6.48 -23.19
CA THR A 155 -0.24 -5.36 -22.28
C THR A 155 -0.25 -5.85 -20.84
N LEU A 156 0.84 -5.59 -20.11
CA LEU A 156 0.92 -5.88 -18.68
C LEU A 156 0.15 -4.83 -17.87
N ILE A 157 -0.83 -5.27 -17.10
CA ILE A 157 -1.61 -4.42 -16.21
C ILE A 157 -1.15 -4.65 -14.77
N ILE A 158 -0.70 -3.57 -14.12
CA ILE A 158 -0.26 -3.59 -12.73
C ILE A 158 -1.30 -2.87 -11.90
N THR A 159 -1.99 -3.62 -11.06
CA THR A 159 -3.06 -3.12 -10.19
C THR A 159 -2.58 -3.02 -8.75
N ASP A 160 -2.92 -1.91 -8.11
CA ASP A 160 -2.74 -1.68 -6.68
C ASP A 160 -4.11 -1.39 -6.06
N TRP A 161 -4.50 -2.17 -5.07
CA TRP A 161 -5.77 -2.04 -4.38
C TRP A 161 -5.71 -0.95 -3.33
N LYS A 162 -6.73 -0.11 -3.26
CA LYS A 162 -6.82 0.95 -2.25
C LYS A 162 -8.19 0.99 -1.60
N THR A 163 -8.21 1.14 -0.29
CA THR A 163 -9.42 1.52 0.44
C THR A 163 -9.37 2.99 0.79
N SER A 164 -10.40 3.76 0.43
CA SER A 164 -10.41 5.21 0.62
C SER A 164 -11.76 5.69 1.17
N GLY A 165 -11.76 6.81 1.89
CA GLY A 165 -12.99 7.51 2.29
C GLY A 165 -13.57 8.40 1.19
N LYS A 166 -12.84 8.62 0.09
CA LYS A 166 -13.24 9.48 -1.04
C LYS A 166 -12.65 8.97 -2.35
N ALA A 167 -13.22 9.38 -3.46
CA ALA A 167 -12.65 9.18 -4.79
C ALA A 167 -11.26 9.82 -4.91
N TYR A 168 -10.41 9.29 -5.76
CA TYR A 168 -9.10 9.85 -6.06
C TYR A 168 -9.22 10.95 -7.12
N SER A 169 -8.44 12.01 -6.95
CA SER A 169 -8.28 13.02 -7.99
C SER A 169 -7.33 12.53 -9.09
N LEU A 170 -7.42 13.13 -10.29
CA LEU A 170 -6.46 12.86 -11.36
C LEU A 170 -5.01 13.13 -10.93
N THR A 171 -4.80 14.13 -10.06
CA THR A 171 -3.48 14.40 -9.50
C THR A 171 -3.00 13.26 -8.63
N ASP A 172 -3.84 12.75 -7.72
CA ASP A 172 -3.48 11.61 -6.85
C ASP A 172 -3.10 10.39 -7.67
N ILE A 173 -3.83 10.13 -8.78
CA ILE A 173 -3.59 8.99 -9.67
C ILE A 173 -2.29 9.17 -10.46
N ASN A 174 -2.14 10.32 -11.14
CA ASN A 174 -1.02 10.57 -12.05
C ASN A 174 0.32 10.80 -11.31
N THR A 175 0.29 11.17 -10.03
CA THR A 175 1.50 11.36 -9.23
C THR A 175 1.74 10.25 -8.20
N ASN A 176 0.97 9.17 -8.25
CA ASN A 176 1.14 8.04 -7.35
C ASN A 176 2.54 7.42 -7.50
N MET A 177 3.37 7.56 -6.48
CA MET A 177 4.75 7.10 -6.50
C MET A 177 4.85 5.57 -6.50
N GLN A 178 3.94 4.86 -5.86
CA GLN A 178 3.95 3.41 -5.75
C GLN A 178 3.79 2.76 -7.13
N LEU A 179 2.84 3.22 -7.94
CA LEU A 179 2.66 2.75 -9.31
C LEU A 179 3.89 3.04 -10.18
N THR A 180 4.54 4.21 -10.02
CA THR A 180 5.78 4.52 -10.75
C THR A 180 6.91 3.57 -10.35
N ILE A 181 7.04 3.25 -9.07
CA ILE A 181 8.01 2.27 -8.57
C ILE A 181 7.74 0.88 -9.15
N TYR A 182 6.50 0.45 -9.24
CA TYR A 182 6.13 -0.84 -9.82
C TYR A 182 6.48 -0.92 -11.32
N GLN A 183 6.19 0.13 -12.11
CA GLN A 183 6.63 0.18 -13.49
C GLN A 183 8.16 0.08 -13.62
N MET A 184 8.90 0.84 -12.80
CA MET A 184 10.37 0.79 -12.79
C MET A 184 10.90 -0.59 -12.41
N ALA A 185 10.25 -1.27 -11.46
CA ALA A 185 10.60 -2.62 -11.04
C ALA A 185 10.44 -3.62 -12.19
N MET A 186 9.31 -3.59 -12.90
CA MET A 186 9.05 -4.49 -14.03
C MET A 186 10.05 -4.26 -15.16
N LYS A 187 10.37 -3.00 -15.48
CA LYS A 187 11.42 -2.69 -16.47
C LYS A 187 12.79 -3.20 -16.02
N ALA A 188 13.15 -3.05 -14.76
CA ALA A 188 14.41 -3.56 -14.19
C ALA A 188 14.46 -5.10 -14.16
N MET A 189 13.32 -5.78 -14.08
CA MET A 189 13.18 -7.24 -14.17
C MET A 189 13.16 -7.74 -15.61
N GLY A 190 13.25 -6.86 -16.61
CA GLY A 190 13.40 -7.20 -18.03
C GLY A 190 12.10 -7.13 -18.84
N HIS A 191 11.01 -6.62 -18.28
CA HIS A 191 9.79 -6.42 -19.06
C HIS A 191 10.00 -5.28 -20.07
N THR A 192 9.78 -5.57 -21.34
CA THR A 192 9.98 -4.64 -22.47
C THR A 192 8.67 -4.25 -23.18
N GLY A 193 7.57 -4.92 -22.82
CA GLY A 193 6.23 -4.65 -23.37
C GLY A 193 5.59 -3.40 -22.80
N GLU A 194 4.37 -3.14 -23.24
CA GLU A 194 3.55 -2.05 -22.69
C GLU A 194 3.13 -2.36 -21.26
N ILE A 195 3.13 -1.33 -20.42
CA ILE A 195 2.69 -1.41 -19.03
C ILE A 195 1.59 -0.38 -18.80
N LEU A 196 0.41 -0.86 -18.41
CA LEU A 196 -0.69 -0.06 -17.94
C LEU A 196 -0.77 -0.16 -16.41
N LEU A 197 -0.88 0.96 -15.74
CA LEU A 197 -0.98 1.04 -14.28
C LEU A 197 -2.43 1.27 -13.87
N LYS A 198 -2.86 0.62 -12.82
CA LYS A 198 -4.25 0.66 -12.35
C LYS A 198 -4.31 0.85 -10.84
N LEU A 199 -5.17 1.75 -10.39
CA LEU A 199 -5.60 1.81 -8.99
C LEU A 199 -7.03 1.30 -8.93
N ASP A 200 -7.26 0.23 -8.24
CA ASP A 200 -8.60 -0.25 -7.90
C ASP A 200 -9.00 0.31 -6.55
N VAL A 201 -9.83 1.35 -6.58
CA VAL A 201 -10.20 2.11 -5.37
C VAL A 201 -11.56 1.69 -4.86
N LEU A 202 -11.56 1.07 -3.68
CA LEU A 202 -12.77 0.71 -2.94
C LEU A 202 -13.11 1.87 -2.01
N ILE A 203 -14.21 2.58 -2.30
CA ILE A 203 -14.57 3.86 -1.66
C ILE A 203 -15.60 3.63 -0.55
N LYS A 204 -15.19 3.91 0.70
CA LYS A 204 -16.00 3.75 1.93
C LYS A 204 -16.91 4.95 2.17
N THR A 205 -17.98 5.06 1.41
CA THR A 205 -19.03 6.06 1.60
C THR A 205 -20.30 5.38 2.14
N LYS A 206 -21.35 6.16 2.43
CA LYS A 206 -22.66 5.60 2.83
C LYS A 206 -23.21 4.60 1.80
N GLN A 207 -22.88 4.81 0.54
CA GLN A 207 -23.09 3.86 -0.54
C GLN A 207 -21.71 3.48 -1.07
N PRO A 208 -21.16 2.32 -0.69
CA PRO A 208 -19.85 1.88 -1.13
C PRO A 208 -19.77 1.85 -2.66
N LYS A 209 -18.59 2.19 -3.18
CA LYS A 209 -18.33 2.21 -4.62
C LYS A 209 -16.99 1.55 -4.91
N PHE A 210 -16.88 1.03 -6.11
CA PHE A 210 -15.62 0.62 -6.72
C PHE A 210 -15.35 1.51 -7.93
N GLU A 211 -14.15 2.07 -8.00
CA GLU A 211 -13.71 2.91 -9.11
C GLU A 211 -12.31 2.47 -9.58
N PRO A 212 -12.17 1.87 -10.77
CA PRO A 212 -10.89 1.59 -11.38
C PRO A 212 -10.33 2.85 -12.05
N TYR A 213 -9.06 3.17 -11.80
CA TYR A 213 -8.37 4.29 -12.42
C TYR A 213 -7.14 3.81 -13.17
N TYR A 214 -7.12 4.03 -14.47
CA TYR A 214 -6.00 3.68 -15.33
C TYR A 214 -5.07 4.88 -15.55
N THR A 215 -3.77 4.62 -15.61
CA THR A 215 -2.75 5.64 -15.83
C THR A 215 -1.47 5.01 -16.41
N SER A 216 -0.62 5.82 -16.99
CA SER A 216 0.71 5.43 -17.46
C SER A 216 1.78 6.35 -16.88
N ARG A 217 3.04 6.00 -17.03
CA ARG A 217 4.17 6.83 -16.59
C ARG A 217 5.14 7.08 -17.71
N THR A 218 5.59 8.32 -17.79
CA THR A 218 6.66 8.77 -18.68
C THR A 218 8.03 8.58 -18.02
N GLN A 219 9.10 8.75 -18.79
CA GLN A 219 10.46 8.80 -18.24
C GLN A 219 10.66 9.98 -17.27
N GLU A 220 9.97 11.09 -17.49
CA GLU A 220 10.00 12.26 -16.61
C GLU A 220 9.38 11.94 -15.24
N ASP A 221 8.31 11.16 -15.19
CA ASP A 221 7.70 10.70 -13.94
C ASP A 221 8.67 9.78 -13.18
N GLU A 222 9.32 8.85 -13.86
CA GLU A 222 10.34 7.99 -13.27
C GLU A 222 11.53 8.80 -12.72
N LYS A 223 12.07 9.75 -13.50
CA LYS A 223 13.15 10.64 -13.04
C LYS A 223 12.76 11.45 -11.80
N ARG A 224 11.52 11.93 -11.75
CA ARG A 224 10.99 12.65 -10.58
C ARG A 224 10.96 11.76 -9.33
N VAL A 225 10.49 10.52 -9.46
CA VAL A 225 10.44 9.56 -8.36
C VAL A 225 11.85 9.17 -7.92
N ILE A 226 12.77 8.93 -8.84
CA ILE A 226 14.18 8.63 -8.55
C ILE A 226 14.81 9.75 -7.71
N LYS A 227 14.67 11.01 -8.13
CA LYS A 227 15.21 12.17 -7.39
C LYS A 227 14.60 12.28 -5.99
N LYS A 228 13.31 12.01 -5.85
CA LYS A 228 12.63 12.00 -4.55
C LYS A 228 13.20 10.92 -3.63
N ILE A 229 13.36 9.70 -4.12
CA ILE A 229 13.92 8.57 -3.38
C ILE A 229 15.37 8.87 -2.97
N GLN A 230 16.19 9.40 -3.89
CA GLN A 230 17.58 9.78 -3.59
C GLN A 230 17.67 10.86 -2.52
N ALA A 231 16.81 11.88 -2.56
CA ALA A 231 16.77 12.94 -1.53
C ALA A 231 16.36 12.39 -0.15
N VAL A 232 15.36 11.51 -0.11
CA VAL A 232 14.94 10.81 1.12
C VAL A 232 16.08 9.98 1.69
N TRP A 233 16.74 9.18 0.84
CA TRP A 233 17.85 8.33 1.29
C TRP A 233 19.02 9.15 1.83
N GLN A 234 19.40 10.24 1.15
CA GLN A 234 20.42 11.17 1.63
C GLN A 234 20.05 11.78 2.99
N GLY A 235 18.78 12.13 3.19
CA GLY A 235 18.30 12.62 4.47
C GLY A 235 18.41 11.58 5.58
N ILE A 236 18.04 10.33 5.30
CA ILE A 236 18.17 9.21 6.23
C ILE A 236 19.62 8.97 6.61
N GLN A 237 20.54 8.89 5.63
CA GLN A 237 21.96 8.70 5.86
C GLN A 237 22.60 9.81 6.70
N LYS A 238 22.12 11.04 6.55
CA LYS A 238 22.60 12.20 7.33
C LYS A 238 21.91 12.37 8.68
N GLY A 239 20.98 11.47 9.04
CA GLY A 239 20.23 11.57 10.30
C GLY A 239 19.24 12.74 10.35
N VAL A 240 18.79 13.24 9.20
CA VAL A 240 17.84 14.36 9.12
C VAL A 240 16.42 13.84 9.24
N PHE A 241 15.82 13.96 10.41
CA PHE A 241 14.46 13.46 10.69
C PHE A 241 13.56 14.59 11.19
N ILE A 242 13.04 15.36 10.24
CA ILE A 242 12.20 16.53 10.53
C ILE A 242 10.81 16.07 10.99
N PRO A 243 10.32 16.52 12.16
CA PRO A 243 8.94 16.29 12.58
C PRO A 243 7.97 17.08 11.71
N ASN A 244 6.76 16.55 11.53
CA ASN A 244 5.68 17.26 10.84
C ASN A 244 4.45 17.35 11.76
N ASP A 245 4.59 18.16 12.79
CA ASP A 245 3.61 18.35 13.86
C ASP A 245 2.36 19.15 13.41
N THR A 246 2.44 19.82 12.26
CA THR A 246 1.30 20.51 11.63
C THR A 246 0.44 19.58 10.76
N SER A 247 0.87 18.36 10.52
CA SER A 247 0.10 17.39 9.76
C SER A 247 -1.11 16.87 10.54
N TRP A 248 -2.26 16.76 9.87
CA TRP A 248 -3.45 16.11 10.43
C TRP A 248 -3.17 14.65 10.87
N LYS A 249 -2.20 13.97 10.26
CA LYS A 249 -1.74 12.61 10.62
C LYS A 249 -1.13 12.56 12.02
N CYS A 250 -0.62 13.69 12.52
CA CYS A 250 -0.02 13.78 13.84
C CYS A 250 -1.02 13.50 14.98
N TYR A 251 -2.31 13.82 14.77
CA TYR A 251 -3.38 13.53 15.75
C TYR A 251 -3.53 12.03 16.04
N GLY A 252 -3.41 11.18 15.00
CA GLY A 252 -3.50 9.72 15.09
C GLY A 252 -2.14 9.02 14.98
N CYS A 253 -1.04 9.67 15.37
CA CYS A 253 0.30 9.09 15.26
C CYS A 253 0.49 7.96 16.28
N VAL A 254 0.92 6.80 15.81
CA VAL A 254 1.18 5.61 16.62
C VAL A 254 2.46 5.67 17.47
N TYR A 255 3.19 6.78 17.39
CA TYR A 255 4.41 7.10 18.15
C TYR A 255 4.27 8.41 18.94
N LYS A 256 3.04 8.79 19.30
CA LYS A 256 2.78 10.11 19.90
C LYS A 256 3.52 10.33 21.22
N THR A 257 3.54 9.33 22.09
CA THR A 257 4.24 9.39 23.38
C THR A 257 5.75 9.51 23.19
N TYR A 258 6.33 8.71 22.29
CA TYR A 258 7.76 8.82 21.96
C TYR A 258 8.12 10.18 21.38
N CYS A 259 7.27 10.73 20.51
CA CYS A 259 7.46 12.05 19.94
C CYS A 259 7.45 13.15 21.02
N ASN A 260 6.49 13.08 21.95
CA ASN A 260 6.43 14.04 23.06
C ASN A 260 7.68 13.97 23.95
N ASN A 261 8.13 12.77 24.28
CA ASN A 261 9.33 12.56 25.09
C ASN A 261 10.59 13.04 24.37
N TYR A 262 10.71 12.78 23.07
CA TYR A 262 11.84 13.26 22.26
C TYR A 262 12.07 14.77 22.40
N PHE A 263 11.00 15.57 22.35
CA PHE A 263 11.11 17.03 22.52
C PHE A 263 11.36 17.47 23.98
N LEU A 264 11.05 16.65 24.96
CA LEU A 264 11.34 16.93 26.37
C LEU A 264 12.80 16.63 26.74
N GLU A 265 13.39 15.60 26.15
CA GLU A 265 14.76 15.16 26.41
C GLU A 265 15.82 16.07 25.80
N GLU A 266 15.55 16.70 24.65
CA GLU A 266 16.48 17.62 23.95
C GLU A 266 16.37 19.08 24.44
N ALA A 267 15.49 19.38 25.38
CA ALA A 267 15.30 20.73 25.94
C ALA A 267 16.18 21.00 27.19
N ILE A 268 17.20 20.13 27.47
CA ILE A 268 18.11 20.32 28.61
C ILE A 268 19.52 20.70 28.12
#